data_11de7a107f0db1213f527ce082554ba2
#
_entry.id   11de7a107f0db1213f527ce082554ba2
#
_cell.length_a   1.000
_cell.length_b   1.000
_cell.length_c   1.000
_cell.angle_alpha   90.00
_cell.angle_beta   90.00
_cell.angle_gamma   90.00
#
_symmetry.space_group_name_H-M   'P 1'
#
loop_
_entity.id
_entity.type
_entity.pdbx_description
1 polymer ?
#
loop_
_entity_poly.entity_id
_entity_poly.type
_entity_poly.pdbx_seq_one_letter_code
_entity_poly.pdbx_strand_id
1 'polypeptide(L)'
;MPRSLYEWLGPLVSLVPSEAAHRLGLLALRLPVALGGRPVLDPFEWRGHRFRNRVGIAAGLDKNGVALRGLAGLGVGFVELGTVLARPHGGNPRPRMRRLPRERALWNRLGFPSEGAARVRERVARAPLADVALAINVAPHPLTVRSAEAEPGFALRARAELLESTALLHPWAAFFVLNLSSPNTPGLRRQLAGAGFAESLAAPLRAELARLDASARRTAPTLLLVKLPPEDPDGKPLDADGLASLVRPLLAPGVCDGFVASNTSVALARTLARVPEGEAPGGVSGAPLRPLAVEALRTLAELAPGHLRIGVGGVLGGGDAVALAEAGAHLVELYTGLVYRGPRLVRECAAALRGHAA
;
A
#
# COMPACT_ATOMS: atom_id res chain seq x y z
N MET A 1 -13.68 17.20 -19.05
CA MET A 1 -14.59 16.05 -19.15
C MET A 1 -15.81 16.29 -18.26
N PRO A 2 -17.05 15.89 -18.65
CA PRO A 2 -18.21 16.03 -17.77
C PRO A 2 -18.03 15.24 -16.48
N ARG A 3 -18.54 15.79 -15.37
CA ARG A 3 -18.52 15.14 -14.06
C ARG A 3 -19.21 13.77 -14.12
N SER A 4 -18.62 12.77 -13.48
CA SER A 4 -19.24 11.45 -13.35
C SER A 4 -20.42 11.49 -12.37
N LEU A 5 -21.35 10.53 -12.47
CA LEU A 5 -22.42 10.37 -11.47
C LEU A 5 -21.85 10.28 -10.03
N TYR A 6 -20.70 9.64 -9.87
CA TYR A 6 -20.00 9.54 -8.59
C TYR A 6 -19.57 10.92 -8.04
N GLU A 7 -19.05 11.80 -8.91
CA GLU A 7 -18.65 13.16 -8.53
C GLU A 7 -19.87 14.05 -8.22
N TRP A 8 -21.02 13.79 -8.86
CA TRP A 8 -22.28 14.44 -8.52
C TRP A 8 -22.84 14.00 -7.17
N LEU A 9 -22.70 12.72 -6.81
CA LEU A 9 -23.13 12.17 -5.53
C LEU A 9 -22.11 12.49 -4.40
N GLY A 10 -20.92 12.98 -4.73
CA GLY A 10 -19.86 13.29 -3.77
C GLY A 10 -20.30 14.13 -2.56
N PRO A 11 -21.08 15.23 -2.74
CA PRO A 11 -21.59 16.01 -1.62
C PRO A 11 -22.47 15.19 -0.67
N LEU A 12 -23.35 14.33 -1.18
CA LEU A 12 -24.20 13.44 -0.37
C LEU A 12 -23.37 12.39 0.37
N VAL A 13 -22.40 11.79 -0.32
CA VAL A 13 -21.47 10.84 0.29
C VAL A 13 -20.64 11.51 1.39
N SER A 14 -20.35 12.82 1.26
CA SER A 14 -19.59 13.57 2.27
C SER A 14 -20.32 13.71 3.61
N LEU A 15 -21.64 13.61 3.64
CA LEU A 15 -22.45 13.62 4.87
C LEU A 15 -22.34 12.31 5.66
N VAL A 16 -21.96 11.21 4.99
CA VAL A 16 -21.79 9.93 5.67
C VAL A 16 -20.43 9.89 6.37
N PRO A 17 -20.34 9.44 7.64
CA PRO A 17 -19.05 9.26 8.33
C PRO A 17 -18.06 8.45 7.49
N SER A 18 -16.80 8.91 7.44
CA SER A 18 -15.81 8.38 6.48
C SER A 18 -15.65 6.86 6.52
N GLU A 19 -15.64 6.28 7.72
CA GLU A 19 -15.49 4.82 7.89
C GLU A 19 -16.75 4.05 7.47
N ALA A 20 -17.94 4.63 7.66
CA ALA A 20 -19.20 4.04 7.19
C ALA A 20 -19.29 4.09 5.65
N ALA A 21 -18.94 5.22 5.05
CA ALA A 21 -18.88 5.35 3.59
C ALA A 21 -17.87 4.39 2.96
N HIS A 22 -16.72 4.17 3.60
CA HIS A 22 -15.73 3.18 3.17
C HIS A 22 -16.33 1.76 3.16
N ARG A 23 -17.04 1.35 4.22
CA ARG A 23 -17.72 0.04 4.27
C ARG A 23 -18.79 -0.11 3.19
N LEU A 24 -19.60 0.92 3.00
CA LEU A 24 -20.62 0.94 1.93
C LEU A 24 -19.98 0.83 0.56
N GLY A 25 -18.87 1.52 0.31
CA GLY A 25 -18.10 1.40 -0.93
C GLY A 25 -17.60 -0.03 -1.19
N LEU A 26 -17.04 -0.69 -0.17
CA LEU A 26 -16.62 -2.09 -0.28
C LEU A 26 -17.80 -3.04 -0.51
N LEU A 27 -18.96 -2.79 0.11
CA LEU A 27 -20.18 -3.58 -0.13
C LEU A 27 -20.70 -3.38 -1.56
N ALA A 28 -20.71 -2.14 -2.06
CA ALA A 28 -21.09 -1.85 -3.44
C ALA A 28 -20.18 -2.56 -4.46
N LEU A 29 -18.88 -2.64 -4.20
CA LEU A 29 -17.92 -3.37 -5.03
C LEU A 29 -18.14 -4.90 -5.05
N ARG A 30 -18.93 -5.47 -4.12
CA ARG A 30 -19.31 -6.89 -4.15
C ARG A 30 -20.45 -7.19 -5.11
N LEU A 31 -21.19 -6.18 -5.53
CA LEU A 31 -22.28 -6.34 -6.50
C LEU A 31 -21.68 -6.65 -7.88
N PRO A 32 -22.37 -7.45 -8.70
CA PRO A 32 -21.91 -7.83 -10.04
C PRO A 32 -22.13 -6.70 -11.07
N VAL A 33 -21.74 -5.47 -10.69
CA VAL A 33 -21.86 -4.30 -11.56
C VAL A 33 -20.48 -3.92 -12.09
N ALA A 34 -20.34 -3.81 -13.40
CA ALA A 34 -19.10 -3.38 -14.05
C ALA A 34 -18.87 -1.87 -13.86
N LEU A 35 -18.41 -1.46 -12.67
CA LEU A 35 -18.20 -0.05 -12.32
C LEU A 35 -17.05 0.61 -13.09
N GLY A 36 -16.07 -0.19 -13.57
CA GLY A 36 -14.85 0.31 -14.23
C GLY A 36 -14.93 0.38 -15.77
N GLY A 37 -15.92 -0.24 -16.40
CA GLY A 37 -15.95 -0.42 -17.86
C GLY A 37 -14.84 -1.36 -18.37
N ARG A 38 -14.57 -1.34 -19.67
CA ARG A 38 -13.48 -2.14 -20.26
C ARG A 38 -12.13 -1.62 -19.76
N PRO A 39 -11.21 -2.50 -19.31
CA PRO A 39 -9.87 -2.09 -18.89
C PRO A 39 -9.10 -1.47 -20.05
N VAL A 40 -8.28 -0.48 -19.76
CA VAL A 40 -7.24 0.00 -20.66
C VAL A 40 -6.09 -0.99 -20.56
N LEU A 41 -5.73 -1.61 -21.69
CA LEU A 41 -4.61 -2.54 -21.77
C LEU A 41 -3.35 -1.78 -22.16
N ASP A 42 -2.33 -1.89 -21.33
CA ASP A 42 -0.98 -1.38 -21.50
C ASP A 42 -0.05 -2.32 -20.72
N PRO A 43 0.20 -3.55 -21.26
CA PRO A 43 0.90 -4.59 -20.53
C PRO A 43 2.29 -4.15 -20.10
N PHE A 44 2.60 -4.41 -18.84
CA PHE A 44 3.93 -4.22 -18.24
C PHE A 44 4.40 -5.55 -17.65
N GLU A 45 5.67 -5.88 -17.85
CA GLU A 45 6.25 -7.12 -17.34
C GLU A 45 7.44 -6.83 -16.43
N TRP A 46 7.51 -7.56 -15.32
CA TRP A 46 8.62 -7.48 -14.37
C TRP A 46 8.94 -8.85 -13.78
N ARG A 47 10.16 -9.36 -14.01
CA ARG A 47 10.64 -10.65 -13.48
C ARG A 47 9.61 -11.79 -13.63
N GLY A 48 8.96 -11.89 -14.80
CA GLY A 48 7.97 -12.93 -15.10
C GLY A 48 6.55 -12.63 -14.63
N HIS A 49 6.31 -11.54 -13.91
CA HIS A 49 4.97 -11.06 -13.60
C HIS A 49 4.46 -10.16 -14.70
N ARG A 50 3.24 -10.41 -15.15
CA ARG A 50 2.55 -9.61 -16.15
C ARG A 50 1.40 -8.82 -15.54
N PHE A 51 1.43 -7.51 -15.70
CA PHE A 51 0.37 -6.57 -15.33
C PHE A 51 -0.36 -6.12 -16.59
N ARG A 52 -1.68 -6.20 -16.64
CA ARG A 52 -2.45 -5.76 -17.82
C ARG A 52 -2.38 -4.25 -18.06
N ASN A 53 -2.08 -3.47 -17.03
CA ASN A 53 -1.66 -2.07 -17.07
C ASN A 53 -0.93 -1.73 -15.76
N ARG A 54 -0.36 -0.51 -15.69
CA ARG A 54 0.50 -0.08 -14.59
C ARG A 54 -0.26 0.55 -13.40
N VAL A 55 -1.60 0.49 -13.37
CA VAL A 55 -2.41 1.08 -12.29
C VAL A 55 -2.88 0.01 -11.32
N GLY A 56 -2.72 0.25 -10.04
CA GLY A 56 -3.15 -0.63 -8.96
C GLY A 56 -3.98 0.06 -7.90
N ILE A 57 -4.52 -0.75 -7.00
CA ILE A 57 -5.21 -0.31 -5.78
C ILE A 57 -4.22 -0.40 -4.62
N ALA A 58 -4.06 0.71 -3.88
CA ALA A 58 -3.17 0.75 -2.72
C ALA A 58 -3.73 -0.01 -1.50
N ALA A 59 -2.82 -0.53 -0.68
CA ALA A 59 -3.15 -1.12 0.61
C ALA A 59 -4.02 -0.19 1.47
N GLY A 60 -4.86 -0.83 2.28
CA GLY A 60 -5.77 -0.13 3.18
C GLY A 60 -7.16 0.10 2.62
N LEU A 61 -7.37 0.02 1.31
CA LEU A 61 -8.71 0.12 0.72
C LEU A 61 -9.52 -1.16 1.02
N ASP A 62 -8.98 -2.31 0.72
CA ASP A 62 -9.52 -3.60 1.18
C ASP A 62 -8.49 -4.31 2.06
N LYS A 63 -8.73 -4.31 3.38
CA LYS A 63 -7.79 -4.87 4.35
C LYS A 63 -7.92 -6.38 4.53
N ASN A 64 -9.10 -6.92 4.17
CA ASN A 64 -9.47 -8.27 4.52
C ASN A 64 -9.93 -9.12 3.31
N GLY A 65 -9.79 -8.62 2.09
CA GLY A 65 -10.18 -9.33 0.89
C GLY A 65 -11.69 -9.46 0.66
N VAL A 66 -12.47 -8.48 1.14
CA VAL A 66 -13.94 -8.54 1.08
C VAL A 66 -14.51 -8.14 -0.28
N ALA A 67 -13.74 -7.41 -1.10
CA ALA A 67 -14.18 -6.83 -2.36
C ALA A 67 -13.20 -7.06 -3.54
N LEU A 68 -12.32 -8.06 -3.45
CA LEU A 68 -11.22 -8.29 -4.42
C LEU A 68 -11.71 -8.35 -5.88
N ARG A 69 -12.80 -9.11 -6.16
CA ARG A 69 -13.34 -9.21 -7.52
C ARG A 69 -13.85 -7.86 -8.04
N GLY A 70 -14.51 -7.08 -7.18
CA GLY A 70 -14.98 -5.74 -7.55
C GLY A 70 -13.86 -4.77 -7.81
N LEU A 71 -12.80 -4.80 -6.99
CA LEU A 71 -11.59 -4.01 -7.20
C LEU A 71 -10.87 -4.38 -8.50
N ALA A 72 -10.71 -5.66 -8.79
CA ALA A 72 -10.19 -6.13 -10.07
C ALA A 72 -11.07 -5.68 -11.25
N GLY A 73 -12.40 -5.70 -11.07
CA GLY A 73 -13.39 -5.23 -12.03
C GLY A 73 -13.33 -3.75 -12.36
N LEU A 74 -12.63 -2.94 -11.55
CA LEU A 74 -12.36 -1.53 -11.89
C LEU A 74 -11.40 -1.35 -13.07
N GLY A 75 -10.75 -2.41 -13.53
CA GLY A 75 -9.84 -2.36 -14.68
C GLY A 75 -8.37 -2.17 -14.32
N VAL A 76 -7.99 -2.35 -13.05
CA VAL A 76 -6.61 -2.23 -12.56
C VAL A 76 -5.73 -3.40 -12.97
N GLY A 77 -4.42 -3.18 -13.07
CA GLY A 77 -3.43 -4.24 -13.31
C GLY A 77 -3.09 -5.08 -12.07
N PHE A 78 -3.25 -4.51 -10.88
CA PHE A 78 -3.02 -5.22 -9.62
C PHE A 78 -3.82 -4.64 -8.46
N VAL A 79 -3.93 -5.41 -7.38
CA VAL A 79 -4.57 -4.98 -6.11
C VAL A 79 -3.61 -5.29 -4.97
N GLU A 80 -3.25 -4.27 -4.19
CA GLU A 80 -2.54 -4.44 -2.90
C GLU A 80 -3.56 -4.61 -1.78
N LEU A 81 -3.73 -5.85 -1.35
CA LEU A 81 -4.59 -6.27 -0.24
C LEU A 81 -3.87 -6.05 1.10
N GLY A 82 -4.56 -5.58 2.09
CA GLY A 82 -4.02 -5.51 3.47
C GLY A 82 -4.00 -4.09 4.05
N THR A 83 -3.32 -3.87 5.16
CA THR A 83 -2.30 -4.72 5.78
C THR A 83 -2.94 -5.92 6.46
N VAL A 84 -2.42 -7.11 6.16
CA VAL A 84 -2.81 -8.36 6.79
C VAL A 84 -1.85 -8.67 7.93
N LEU A 85 -2.38 -9.04 9.08
CA LEU A 85 -1.63 -9.49 10.25
C LEU A 85 -1.79 -11.00 10.42
N ALA A 86 -0.85 -11.66 11.08
CA ALA A 86 -0.96 -13.09 11.40
C ALA A 86 -2.23 -13.37 12.20
N ARG A 87 -2.50 -12.55 13.21
CA ARG A 87 -3.66 -12.66 14.11
C ARG A 87 -4.61 -11.48 13.96
N PRO A 88 -5.92 -11.62 14.33
CA PRO A 88 -6.88 -10.53 14.29
C PRO A 88 -6.47 -9.35 15.18
N HIS A 89 -6.76 -8.12 14.72
CA HIS A 89 -6.56 -6.88 15.47
C HIS A 89 -7.64 -5.85 15.12
N GLY A 90 -8.23 -5.22 16.14
CA GLY A 90 -9.31 -4.23 15.97
C GLY A 90 -8.87 -2.89 15.41
N GLY A 91 -7.57 -2.59 15.46
CA GLY A 91 -7.01 -1.28 15.16
C GLY A 91 -7.19 -0.28 16.31
N ASN A 92 -6.91 0.99 16.03
CA ASN A 92 -7.02 2.08 16.99
C ASN A 92 -8.49 2.45 17.30
N PRO A 93 -8.78 3.12 18.43
CA PRO A 93 -10.11 3.62 18.76
C PRO A 93 -10.68 4.57 17.68
N ARG A 94 -12.01 4.56 17.54
CA ARG A 94 -12.75 5.46 16.65
C ARG A 94 -13.05 6.79 17.34
N PRO A 95 -13.19 7.93 16.56
CA PRO A 95 -13.07 8.04 15.11
C PRO A 95 -11.60 7.99 14.65
N ARG A 96 -11.34 7.32 13.54
CA ARG A 96 -9.98 7.06 13.05
C ARG A 96 -9.79 7.28 11.55
N MET A 97 -10.77 7.91 10.90
CA MET A 97 -10.71 8.35 9.51
C MET A 97 -11.56 9.59 9.29
N ARG A 98 -11.02 10.55 8.55
CA ARG A 98 -11.71 11.80 8.21
C ARG A 98 -11.32 12.28 6.82
N ARG A 99 -12.28 12.84 6.07
CA ARG A 99 -12.00 13.54 4.81
C ARG A 99 -11.55 14.96 5.10
N LEU A 100 -10.64 15.45 4.27
CA LEU A 100 -10.19 16.84 4.22
C LEU A 100 -10.49 17.37 2.81
N PRO A 101 -11.74 17.82 2.55
CA PRO A 101 -12.20 18.08 1.18
C PRO A 101 -11.48 19.23 0.49
N ARG A 102 -11.14 20.30 1.22
CA ARG A 102 -10.42 21.47 0.69
C ARG A 102 -9.06 21.09 0.13
N GLU A 103 -8.37 20.19 0.84
CA GLU A 103 -7.05 19.67 0.52
C GLU A 103 -7.10 18.46 -0.43
N ARG A 104 -8.29 17.97 -0.76
CA ARG A 104 -8.48 16.68 -1.47
C ARG A 104 -7.67 15.57 -0.85
N ALA A 105 -7.77 15.44 0.47
CA ALA A 105 -6.95 14.58 1.30
C ALA A 105 -7.79 13.72 2.25
N LEU A 106 -7.18 12.66 2.80
CA LEU A 106 -7.75 11.84 3.85
C LEU A 106 -6.78 11.80 5.02
N TRP A 107 -7.29 12.04 6.21
CA TRP A 107 -6.62 11.75 7.46
C TRP A 107 -7.05 10.40 7.99
N ASN A 108 -6.11 9.61 8.51
CA ASN A 108 -6.40 8.35 9.17
C ASN A 108 -5.43 8.04 10.33
N ARG A 109 -5.94 7.27 11.31
CA ARG A 109 -5.18 6.66 12.40
C ARG A 109 -5.65 5.22 12.65
N LEU A 110 -5.72 4.41 11.61
CA LEU A 110 -6.39 3.12 11.62
C LEU A 110 -5.72 2.07 12.51
N GLY A 111 -4.38 2.01 12.60
CA GLY A 111 -3.64 1.09 13.47
C GLY A 111 -3.80 -0.38 13.09
N PHE A 112 -3.75 -0.70 11.80
CA PHE A 112 -3.79 -2.06 11.24
C PHE A 112 -4.99 -2.92 11.69
N PRO A 113 -6.26 -2.47 11.50
CA PRO A 113 -7.39 -3.39 11.69
C PRO A 113 -7.32 -4.52 10.66
N SER A 114 -7.31 -5.76 11.14
CA SER A 114 -7.20 -6.98 10.33
C SER A 114 -8.00 -8.11 10.97
N GLU A 115 -8.60 -8.96 10.14
CA GLU A 115 -9.26 -10.19 10.60
C GLU A 115 -8.30 -11.38 10.70
N GLY A 116 -7.01 -11.15 10.45
CA GLY A 116 -5.96 -12.17 10.49
C GLY A 116 -5.79 -12.93 9.18
N ALA A 117 -4.57 -13.45 8.96
CA ALA A 117 -4.17 -14.11 7.72
C ALA A 117 -5.02 -15.33 7.37
N ALA A 118 -5.43 -16.12 8.36
CA ALA A 118 -6.27 -17.30 8.15
C ALA A 118 -7.63 -16.93 7.52
N ARG A 119 -8.29 -15.88 8.02
CA ARG A 119 -9.58 -15.43 7.48
C ARG A 119 -9.44 -14.79 6.10
N VAL A 120 -8.36 -14.04 5.89
CA VAL A 120 -8.04 -13.45 4.59
C VAL A 120 -7.78 -14.55 3.55
N ARG A 121 -7.04 -15.60 3.90
CA ARG A 121 -6.78 -16.77 3.04
C ARG A 121 -8.07 -17.38 2.50
N GLU A 122 -9.07 -17.59 3.36
CA GLU A 122 -10.36 -18.16 2.93
C GLU A 122 -11.03 -17.31 1.84
N ARG A 123 -10.95 -15.99 1.95
CA ARG A 123 -11.56 -15.07 0.97
C ARG A 123 -10.79 -15.01 -0.34
N VAL A 124 -9.46 -14.93 -0.25
CA VAL A 124 -8.60 -14.92 -1.44
C VAL A 124 -8.77 -16.19 -2.25
N ALA A 125 -8.83 -17.36 -1.59
CA ALA A 125 -9.06 -18.64 -2.25
C ALA A 125 -10.39 -18.70 -3.02
N ARG A 126 -11.41 -17.95 -2.58
CA ARG A 126 -12.73 -17.88 -3.23
C ARG A 126 -12.86 -16.77 -4.26
N ALA A 127 -11.82 -15.96 -4.44
CA ALA A 127 -11.84 -14.78 -5.30
C ALA A 127 -10.67 -14.78 -6.30
N PRO A 128 -10.58 -15.77 -7.21
CA PRO A 128 -9.52 -15.75 -8.22
C PRO A 128 -9.62 -14.48 -9.06
N LEU A 129 -8.47 -13.83 -9.30
CA LEU A 129 -8.38 -12.52 -9.95
C LEU A 129 -7.96 -12.61 -11.43
N ALA A 130 -7.90 -13.81 -11.99
CA ALA A 130 -7.56 -14.09 -13.40
C ALA A 130 -6.26 -13.38 -13.86
N ASP A 131 -6.40 -12.25 -14.56
CA ASP A 131 -5.32 -11.45 -15.16
C ASP A 131 -4.91 -10.22 -14.33
N VAL A 132 -5.33 -10.15 -13.05
CA VAL A 132 -4.96 -9.08 -12.11
C VAL A 132 -4.03 -9.62 -11.05
N ALA A 133 -2.84 -9.04 -10.94
CA ALA A 133 -1.87 -9.46 -9.94
C ALA A 133 -2.36 -9.11 -8.52
N LEU A 134 -2.18 -10.02 -7.57
CA LEU A 134 -2.46 -9.79 -6.16
C LEU A 134 -1.16 -9.52 -5.42
N ALA A 135 -1.08 -8.33 -4.85
CA ALA A 135 -0.08 -7.95 -3.86
C ALA A 135 -0.66 -8.10 -2.45
N ILE A 136 0.15 -8.52 -1.50
CA ILE A 136 -0.29 -8.67 -0.11
C ILE A 136 0.62 -7.86 0.81
N ASN A 137 0.04 -6.84 1.44
CA ASN A 137 0.72 -6.00 2.42
C ASN A 137 0.67 -6.69 3.78
N VAL A 138 1.82 -6.88 4.41
CA VAL A 138 1.99 -7.54 5.69
C VAL A 138 2.78 -6.67 6.68
N ALA A 139 2.48 -6.82 7.96
CA ALA A 139 3.21 -6.16 9.04
C ALA A 139 3.23 -7.04 10.30
N PRO A 140 4.16 -6.80 11.24
CA PRO A 140 4.08 -7.37 12.58
C PRO A 140 2.83 -6.88 13.31
N HIS A 141 2.34 -7.71 14.22
CA HIS A 141 1.17 -7.35 15.04
C HIS A 141 1.47 -6.14 15.95
N PRO A 142 0.56 -5.15 16.07
CA PRO A 142 0.80 -3.95 16.88
C PRO A 142 1.16 -4.22 18.34
N LEU A 143 0.69 -5.30 18.94
CA LEU A 143 1.08 -5.68 20.30
C LEU A 143 2.56 -6.13 20.34
N THR A 144 3.02 -6.87 19.34
CA THR A 144 4.44 -7.26 19.21
C THR A 144 5.34 -6.04 19.06
N VAL A 145 4.88 -5.02 18.31
CA VAL A 145 5.62 -3.75 18.17
C VAL A 145 5.67 -2.97 19.48
N ARG A 146 4.56 -2.89 20.22
CA ARG A 146 4.50 -2.18 21.52
C ARG A 146 5.38 -2.84 22.59
N SER A 147 5.50 -4.16 22.58
CA SER A 147 6.37 -4.88 23.53
C SER A 147 7.85 -4.80 23.18
N ALA A 148 8.21 -4.24 22.02
CA ALA A 148 9.60 -4.19 21.54
C ALA A 148 10.55 -3.41 22.47
N GLU A 149 10.03 -2.39 23.18
CA GLU A 149 10.82 -1.57 24.10
C GLU A 149 10.95 -2.24 25.48
N ALA A 150 9.99 -3.07 25.88
CA ALA A 150 9.95 -3.70 27.21
C ALA A 150 10.52 -5.13 27.23
N GLU A 151 10.52 -5.83 26.09
CA GLU A 151 10.89 -7.24 26.02
C GLU A 151 11.91 -7.49 24.90
N PRO A 152 13.01 -8.21 25.16
CA PRO A 152 13.94 -8.63 24.12
C PRO A 152 13.26 -9.58 23.12
N GLY A 153 13.80 -9.69 21.89
CA GLY A 153 13.33 -10.65 20.90
C GLY A 153 12.20 -10.14 19.98
N PHE A 154 12.00 -8.82 19.85
CA PHE A 154 11.07 -8.23 18.88
C PHE A 154 11.27 -8.83 17.49
N ALA A 155 12.49 -8.82 16.96
CA ALA A 155 12.79 -9.30 15.61
C ALA A 155 12.38 -10.76 15.42
N LEU A 156 12.57 -11.62 16.42
CA LEU A 156 12.20 -13.04 16.38
C LEU A 156 10.67 -13.21 16.30
N ARG A 157 9.93 -12.51 17.18
CA ARG A 157 8.46 -12.57 17.20
C ARG A 157 7.86 -11.97 15.93
N ALA A 158 8.33 -10.79 15.50
CA ALA A 158 7.89 -10.14 14.27
C ALA A 158 8.15 -11.00 13.04
N ARG A 159 9.33 -11.64 12.96
CA ARG A 159 9.67 -12.58 11.91
C ARG A 159 8.72 -13.78 11.87
N ALA A 160 8.44 -14.39 13.00
CA ALA A 160 7.52 -15.52 13.08
C ALA A 160 6.12 -15.16 12.56
N GLU A 161 5.57 -14.01 12.94
CA GLU A 161 4.26 -13.51 12.48
C GLU A 161 4.26 -13.22 10.97
N LEU A 162 5.34 -12.64 10.45
CA LEU A 162 5.48 -12.35 9.02
C LEU A 162 5.58 -13.64 8.20
N LEU A 163 6.37 -14.61 8.65
CA LEU A 163 6.51 -15.92 7.99
C LEU A 163 5.18 -16.69 7.98
N GLU A 164 4.43 -16.69 9.09
CA GLU A 164 3.10 -17.29 9.18
C GLU A 164 2.13 -16.68 8.16
N SER A 165 2.01 -15.33 8.15
CA SER A 165 1.13 -14.63 7.21
C SER A 165 1.50 -14.89 5.76
N THR A 166 2.81 -14.90 5.48
CA THR A 166 3.35 -15.11 4.14
C THR A 166 3.08 -16.54 3.66
N ALA A 167 3.38 -17.54 4.45
CA ALA A 167 3.15 -18.95 4.10
C ALA A 167 1.67 -19.22 3.81
N LEU A 168 0.76 -18.67 4.61
CA LEU A 168 -0.69 -18.83 4.42
C LEU A 168 -1.20 -18.23 3.13
N LEU A 169 -0.61 -17.13 2.65
CA LEU A 169 -1.13 -16.33 1.54
C LEU A 169 -0.29 -16.43 0.24
N HIS A 170 0.90 -17.02 0.32
CA HIS A 170 1.83 -17.21 -0.79
C HIS A 170 1.20 -17.80 -2.07
N PRO A 171 0.29 -18.80 -2.02
CA PRO A 171 -0.25 -19.41 -3.25
C PRO A 171 -0.92 -18.43 -4.21
N TRP A 172 -1.39 -17.29 -3.72
CA TRP A 172 -2.14 -16.30 -4.51
C TRP A 172 -1.36 -15.01 -4.78
N ALA A 173 -0.26 -14.75 -4.04
CA ALA A 173 0.48 -13.51 -4.14
C ALA A 173 1.44 -13.50 -5.34
N ALA A 174 1.42 -12.44 -6.13
CA ALA A 174 2.49 -12.09 -7.06
C ALA A 174 3.68 -11.48 -6.30
N PHE A 175 3.37 -10.65 -5.30
CA PHE A 175 4.37 -10.06 -4.42
C PHE A 175 3.81 -9.74 -3.03
N PHE A 176 4.71 -9.68 -2.06
CA PHE A 176 4.43 -9.18 -0.72
C PHE A 176 5.01 -7.79 -0.54
N VAL A 177 4.34 -6.97 0.28
CA VAL A 177 4.81 -5.65 0.68
C VAL A 177 4.98 -5.62 2.19
N LEU A 178 6.24 -5.57 2.65
CA LEU A 178 6.57 -5.46 4.07
C LEU A 178 6.36 -4.01 4.52
N ASN A 179 5.42 -3.79 5.44
CA ASN A 179 4.99 -2.46 5.88
C ASN A 179 5.38 -2.17 7.33
N LEU A 180 6.54 -1.58 7.53
CA LEU A 180 6.96 -1.01 8.81
C LEU A 180 6.89 0.52 8.84
N SER A 181 6.32 1.14 7.82
CA SER A 181 6.27 2.60 7.63
C SER A 181 5.01 3.27 8.17
N SER A 182 4.06 2.50 8.77
CA SER A 182 2.81 3.06 9.28
C SER A 182 3.03 4.05 10.42
N PRO A 183 2.46 5.26 10.35
CA PRO A 183 2.51 6.22 11.44
C PRO A 183 1.56 5.88 12.60
N ASN A 184 0.69 4.92 12.41
CA ASN A 184 -0.46 4.63 13.28
C ASN A 184 -0.16 3.52 14.31
N THR A 185 1.06 3.01 14.31
CA THR A 185 1.55 2.00 15.25
C THR A 185 2.82 2.54 15.89
N PRO A 186 2.78 3.00 17.15
CA PRO A 186 3.94 3.55 17.85
C PRO A 186 5.14 2.60 17.82
N GLY A 187 6.33 3.11 17.60
CA GLY A 187 7.58 2.35 17.54
C GLY A 187 7.88 1.68 16.19
N LEU A 188 6.89 1.47 15.31
CA LEU A 188 7.08 0.69 14.08
C LEU A 188 8.13 1.30 13.14
N ARG A 189 8.09 2.61 12.91
CA ARG A 189 9.06 3.32 12.05
C ARG A 189 10.49 3.25 12.60
N ARG A 190 10.66 3.25 13.93
CA ARG A 190 11.98 3.06 14.56
C ARG A 190 12.57 1.68 14.25
N GLN A 191 11.72 0.65 14.15
CA GLN A 191 12.16 -0.70 13.75
C GLN A 191 12.65 -0.75 12.30
N LEU A 192 12.02 0.01 11.39
CA LEU A 192 12.48 0.14 10.00
C LEU A 192 13.82 0.89 9.91
N ALA A 193 13.96 1.97 10.68
CA ALA A 193 15.18 2.78 10.71
C ALA A 193 16.32 2.14 11.55
N GLY A 194 16.02 1.09 12.31
CA GLY A 194 16.97 0.42 13.17
C GLY A 194 18.03 -0.37 12.41
N ALA A 195 19.25 -0.40 12.94
CA ALA A 195 20.29 -1.28 12.42
C ALA A 195 19.84 -2.74 12.49
N GLY A 196 20.12 -3.50 11.42
CA GLY A 196 19.80 -4.93 11.35
C GLY A 196 18.38 -5.25 10.89
N PHE A 197 17.56 -4.26 10.47
CA PHE A 197 16.24 -4.53 9.91
C PHE A 197 16.32 -5.42 8.66
N ALA A 198 17.24 -5.11 7.77
CA ALA A 198 17.43 -5.86 6.53
C ALA A 198 17.72 -7.34 6.81
N GLU A 199 18.65 -7.62 7.72
CA GLU A 199 19.10 -8.97 8.10
C GLU A 199 18.11 -9.70 9.00
N SER A 200 17.42 -9.00 9.88
CA SER A 200 16.54 -9.62 10.87
C SER A 200 15.14 -9.93 10.37
N LEU A 201 14.61 -9.15 9.43
CA LEU A 201 13.24 -9.28 8.92
C LEU A 201 13.15 -9.44 7.42
N ALA A 202 13.77 -8.56 6.62
CA ALA A 202 13.57 -8.56 5.16
C ALA A 202 14.24 -9.77 4.49
N ALA A 203 15.53 -10.02 4.75
CA ALA A 203 16.26 -11.14 4.15
C ALA A 203 15.67 -12.53 4.54
N PRO A 204 15.33 -12.82 5.81
CA PRO A 204 14.66 -14.06 6.16
C PRO A 204 13.30 -14.24 5.46
N LEU A 205 12.53 -13.17 5.32
CA LEU A 205 11.24 -13.23 4.62
C LEU A 205 11.44 -13.49 3.12
N ARG A 206 12.42 -12.85 2.50
CA ARG A 206 12.76 -13.08 1.09
C ARG A 206 13.25 -14.53 0.85
N ALA A 207 14.06 -15.07 1.78
CA ALA A 207 14.53 -16.45 1.72
C ALA A 207 13.36 -17.44 1.83
N GLU A 208 12.41 -17.20 2.72
CA GLU A 208 11.21 -18.03 2.86
C GLU A 208 10.34 -18.00 1.59
N LEU A 209 10.17 -16.83 0.96
CA LEU A 209 9.47 -16.74 -0.32
C LEU A 209 10.14 -17.60 -1.40
N ALA A 210 11.47 -17.56 -1.50
CA ALA A 210 12.20 -18.39 -2.45
C ALA A 210 12.01 -19.90 -2.17
N ARG A 211 12.00 -20.30 -0.89
CA ARG A 211 11.73 -21.68 -0.48
C ARG A 211 10.32 -22.15 -0.85
N LEU A 212 9.34 -21.27 -0.63
CA LEU A 212 7.93 -21.53 -0.97
C LEU A 212 7.71 -21.63 -2.48
N ASP A 213 8.35 -20.73 -3.25
CA ASP A 213 8.31 -20.75 -4.72
C ASP A 213 8.89 -22.05 -5.28
N ALA A 214 10.04 -22.48 -4.76
CA ALA A 214 10.68 -23.74 -5.16
C ALA A 214 9.77 -24.95 -4.85
N SER A 215 9.16 -24.98 -3.66
CA SER A 215 8.24 -26.05 -3.25
C SER A 215 6.97 -26.07 -4.12
N ALA A 216 6.47 -24.92 -4.52
CA ALA A 216 5.29 -24.78 -5.38
C ALA A 216 5.63 -24.86 -6.88
N ARG A 217 6.91 -24.98 -7.24
CA ARG A 217 7.43 -24.97 -8.64
C ARG A 217 6.93 -23.77 -9.43
N ARG A 218 6.94 -22.56 -8.81
CA ARG A 218 6.51 -21.34 -9.48
C ARG A 218 7.45 -20.96 -10.61
N THR A 219 6.90 -20.51 -11.73
CA THR A 219 7.67 -20.04 -12.89
C THR A 219 8.15 -18.59 -12.73
N ALA A 220 7.35 -17.75 -12.05
CA ALA A 220 7.72 -16.39 -11.67
C ALA A 220 7.97 -16.33 -10.16
N PRO A 221 9.10 -15.77 -9.70
CA PRO A 221 9.40 -15.67 -8.26
C PRO A 221 8.44 -14.73 -7.56
N THR A 222 7.98 -15.08 -6.37
CA THR A 222 7.20 -14.16 -5.53
C THR A 222 8.12 -13.03 -5.06
N LEU A 223 7.78 -11.78 -5.38
CA LEU A 223 8.62 -10.64 -5.03
C LEU A 223 8.37 -10.18 -3.58
N LEU A 224 9.39 -9.59 -2.97
CA LEU A 224 9.30 -8.88 -1.69
C LEU A 224 9.62 -7.40 -1.90
N LEU A 225 8.64 -6.53 -1.63
CA LEU A 225 8.81 -5.09 -1.64
C LEU A 225 8.79 -4.54 -0.22
N VAL A 226 9.42 -3.39 0.00
CA VAL A 226 9.39 -2.66 1.28
C VAL A 226 8.66 -1.34 1.09
N LYS A 227 7.65 -1.07 1.94
CA LYS A 227 6.91 0.19 1.92
C LYS A 227 7.62 1.23 2.76
N LEU A 228 7.99 2.34 2.14
CA LEU A 228 8.78 3.40 2.73
C LEU A 228 7.90 4.50 3.34
N PRO A 229 8.32 5.12 4.46
CA PRO A 229 7.68 6.31 4.99
C PRO A 229 8.13 7.56 4.20
N PRO A 230 7.32 8.63 4.17
CA PRO A 230 7.75 9.92 3.64
C PRO A 230 8.57 10.74 4.65
N GLU A 231 8.75 10.23 5.87
CA GLU A 231 9.31 10.91 7.02
C GLU A 231 10.09 9.94 7.90
N ASP A 232 11.04 10.48 8.67
CA ASP A 232 11.76 9.76 9.73
C ASP A 232 10.82 9.38 10.91
N PRO A 233 11.32 8.65 11.93
CA PRO A 233 10.53 8.28 13.10
C PRO A 233 9.98 9.49 13.90
N ASP A 234 10.63 10.64 13.84
CA ASP A 234 10.25 11.86 14.55
C ASP A 234 9.27 12.73 13.75
N GLY A 235 9.01 12.36 12.48
CA GLY A 235 8.07 13.01 11.58
C GLY A 235 8.66 14.15 10.76
N LYS A 236 9.99 14.23 10.64
CA LYS A 236 10.67 15.12 9.72
C LYS A 236 10.65 14.51 8.32
N PRO A 237 10.28 15.26 7.27
CA PRO A 237 10.35 14.76 5.90
C PRO A 237 11.76 14.22 5.58
N LEU A 238 11.80 13.03 4.96
CA LEU A 238 13.06 12.46 4.49
C LEU A 238 13.55 13.24 3.27
N ASP A 239 14.77 13.75 3.37
CA ASP A 239 15.55 14.17 2.22
C ASP A 239 16.21 12.97 1.51
N ALA A 240 16.95 13.21 0.44
CA ALA A 240 17.61 12.18 -0.34
C ALA A 240 18.57 11.33 0.51
N ASP A 241 19.33 11.94 1.41
CA ASP A 241 20.30 11.22 2.28
C ASP A 241 19.60 10.39 3.34
N GLY A 242 18.53 10.92 3.96
CA GLY A 242 17.71 10.19 4.92
C GLY A 242 17.03 8.97 4.27
N LEU A 243 16.49 9.13 3.05
CA LEU A 243 15.93 8.01 2.31
C LEU A 243 17.01 7.01 1.89
N ALA A 244 18.17 7.47 1.42
CA ALA A 244 19.30 6.62 1.07
C ALA A 244 19.78 5.77 2.25
N SER A 245 19.82 6.35 3.44
CA SER A 245 20.20 5.64 4.66
C SER A 245 19.24 4.48 4.98
N LEU A 246 17.94 4.64 4.75
CA LEU A 246 16.95 3.57 4.91
C LEU A 246 17.06 2.50 3.81
N VAL A 247 17.37 2.90 2.59
CA VAL A 247 17.28 2.02 1.40
C VAL A 247 18.56 1.22 1.20
N ARG A 248 19.76 1.78 1.43
CA ARG A 248 21.05 1.12 1.18
C ARG A 248 21.18 -0.29 1.78
N PRO A 249 20.80 -0.55 3.05
CA PRO A 249 20.85 -1.91 3.59
C PRO A 249 19.93 -2.90 2.86
N LEU A 250 18.84 -2.41 2.26
CA LEU A 250 17.85 -3.21 1.54
C LEU A 250 18.28 -3.55 0.11
N LEU A 251 19.31 -2.89 -0.43
CA LEU A 251 19.83 -3.15 -1.77
C LEU A 251 20.76 -4.36 -1.83
N ALA A 252 21.13 -4.93 -0.69
CA ALA A 252 21.95 -6.13 -0.67
C ALA A 252 21.23 -7.29 -1.38
N PRO A 253 21.96 -8.15 -2.15
CA PRO A 253 21.38 -9.28 -2.83
C PRO A 253 20.55 -10.17 -1.91
N GLY A 254 19.34 -10.55 -2.34
CA GLY A 254 18.46 -11.43 -1.57
C GLY A 254 17.72 -10.77 -0.40
N VAL A 255 17.73 -9.45 -0.27
CA VAL A 255 17.01 -8.74 0.80
C VAL A 255 15.62 -8.33 0.35
N CYS A 256 15.47 -7.58 -0.75
CA CYS A 256 14.17 -7.25 -1.34
C CYS A 256 14.26 -7.07 -2.85
N ASP A 257 13.10 -7.02 -3.52
CA ASP A 257 12.99 -6.90 -4.97
C ASP A 257 12.48 -5.52 -5.40
N GLY A 258 12.08 -4.65 -4.45
CA GLY A 258 11.57 -3.33 -4.78
C GLY A 258 11.01 -2.55 -3.61
N PHE A 259 10.41 -1.39 -3.93
CA PHE A 259 9.93 -0.42 -2.97
C PHE A 259 8.55 0.13 -3.33
N VAL A 260 7.77 0.49 -2.31
CA VAL A 260 6.52 1.26 -2.44
C VAL A 260 6.71 2.63 -1.79
N ALA A 261 6.65 3.70 -2.54
CA ALA A 261 6.82 5.08 -2.08
C ALA A 261 5.55 5.90 -2.39
N SER A 262 4.85 6.40 -1.36
CA SER A 262 5.16 6.30 0.05
C SER A 262 3.94 5.96 0.92
N ASN A 263 4.14 5.82 2.23
CA ASN A 263 3.05 5.78 3.21
C ASN A 263 2.50 7.20 3.47
N THR A 264 1.50 7.32 4.36
CA THR A 264 0.88 8.61 4.73
C THR A 264 1.80 9.44 5.64
N SER A 265 1.64 10.79 5.58
CA SER A 265 2.50 11.76 6.26
C SER A 265 1.94 12.21 7.61
N VAL A 266 2.77 12.17 8.64
CA VAL A 266 2.52 12.71 9.98
C VAL A 266 2.65 14.22 9.99
N ALA A 267 3.66 14.78 9.31
CA ALA A 267 3.86 16.23 9.22
C ALA A 267 2.63 16.92 8.62
N LEU A 268 2.11 16.34 7.52
CA LEU A 268 0.85 16.82 6.92
C LEU A 268 -0.34 16.64 7.86
N ALA A 269 -0.37 15.60 8.70
CA ALA A 269 -1.44 15.43 9.67
C ALA A 269 -1.41 16.50 10.76
N ARG A 270 -0.24 16.83 11.26
CA ARG A 270 -0.05 17.90 12.25
C ARG A 270 -0.51 19.28 11.74
N THR A 271 -0.27 19.56 10.46
CA THR A 271 -0.62 20.85 9.86
C THR A 271 -2.06 20.93 9.35
N LEU A 272 -2.59 19.85 8.74
CA LEU A 272 -3.86 19.91 8.02
C LEU A 272 -5.03 19.28 8.79
N ALA A 273 -4.77 18.28 9.63
CA ALA A 273 -5.83 17.48 10.22
C ALA A 273 -6.41 18.06 11.52
N ARG A 274 -5.79 19.07 12.13
CA ARG A 274 -6.22 19.67 13.41
C ARG A 274 -6.53 18.59 14.45
N VAL A 275 -5.55 17.72 14.69
CA VAL A 275 -5.67 16.64 15.68
C VAL A 275 -5.59 17.26 17.08
N PRO A 276 -6.49 16.88 18.02
CA PRO A 276 -6.42 17.36 19.41
C PRO A 276 -5.05 17.10 20.04
N GLU A 277 -4.65 17.98 20.95
CA GLU A 277 -3.44 17.81 21.73
C GLU A 277 -3.49 16.51 22.55
N GLY A 278 -2.38 15.80 22.66
CA GLY A 278 -2.31 14.50 23.34
C GLY A 278 -2.80 13.30 22.52
N GLU A 279 -3.43 13.51 21.35
CA GLU A 279 -3.80 12.40 20.47
C GLU A 279 -2.69 12.08 19.45
N ALA A 280 -2.59 10.78 19.08
CA ALA A 280 -1.70 10.36 18.01
C ALA A 280 -2.05 11.07 16.69
N PRO A 281 -1.08 11.71 16.02
CA PRO A 281 -1.34 12.61 14.88
C PRO A 281 -1.98 11.89 13.68
N GLY A 282 -1.79 10.58 13.55
CA GLY A 282 -2.25 9.84 12.37
C GLY A 282 -1.39 10.13 11.13
N GLY A 283 -1.94 9.90 9.94
CA GLY A 283 -1.29 10.20 8.67
C GLY A 283 -2.25 10.79 7.66
N VAL A 284 -1.76 11.70 6.82
CA VAL A 284 -2.52 12.33 5.72
C VAL A 284 -2.04 11.77 4.38
N SER A 285 -3.01 11.43 3.53
CA SER A 285 -2.86 11.03 2.13
C SER A 285 -3.60 12.02 1.21
N GLY A 286 -3.47 11.86 -0.10
CA GLY A 286 -4.13 12.70 -1.09
C GLY A 286 -3.20 13.77 -1.68
N ALA A 287 -3.76 14.83 -2.28
CA ALA A 287 -2.99 15.80 -3.05
C ALA A 287 -1.74 16.35 -2.34
N PRO A 288 -1.77 16.66 -1.03
CA PRO A 288 -0.60 17.19 -0.33
C PRO A 288 0.57 16.21 -0.23
N LEU A 289 0.32 14.89 -0.37
CA LEU A 289 1.36 13.86 -0.27
C LEU A 289 2.19 13.72 -1.57
N ARG A 290 1.66 14.18 -2.72
CA ARG A 290 2.30 13.95 -4.03
C ARG A 290 3.73 14.48 -4.13
N PRO A 291 4.07 15.71 -3.68
CA PRO A 291 5.45 16.18 -3.74
C PRO A 291 6.44 15.25 -3.04
N LEU A 292 6.09 14.75 -1.86
CA LEU A 292 6.92 13.81 -1.10
C LEU A 292 7.08 12.46 -1.81
N ALA A 293 6.02 11.97 -2.44
CA ALA A 293 6.07 10.72 -3.21
C ALA A 293 6.94 10.87 -4.47
N VAL A 294 6.84 11.98 -5.20
CA VAL A 294 7.66 12.28 -6.38
C VAL A 294 9.14 12.35 -6.01
N GLU A 295 9.49 13.06 -4.94
CA GLU A 295 10.88 13.19 -4.50
C GLU A 295 11.47 11.84 -4.08
N ALA A 296 10.73 11.06 -3.29
CA ALA A 296 11.14 9.73 -2.90
C ALA A 296 11.37 8.81 -4.12
N LEU A 297 10.53 8.90 -5.15
CA LEU A 297 10.67 8.10 -6.37
C LEU A 297 11.91 8.49 -7.19
N ARG A 298 12.21 9.79 -7.31
CA ARG A 298 13.44 10.26 -7.97
C ARG A 298 14.68 9.72 -7.30
N THR A 299 14.76 9.85 -5.98
CA THR A 299 15.86 9.30 -5.19
C THR A 299 15.97 7.78 -5.36
N LEU A 300 14.83 7.05 -5.35
CA LEU A 300 14.83 5.60 -5.57
C LEU A 300 15.23 5.20 -6.99
N ALA A 301 14.90 6.00 -8.00
CA ALA A 301 15.30 5.72 -9.38
C ALA A 301 16.82 5.76 -9.55
N GLU A 302 17.49 6.66 -8.85
CA GLU A 302 18.95 6.77 -8.83
C GLU A 302 19.61 5.67 -7.99
N LEU A 303 19.10 5.44 -6.76
CA LEU A 303 19.71 4.50 -5.81
C LEU A 303 19.46 3.03 -6.15
N ALA A 304 18.31 2.70 -6.70
CA ALA A 304 17.82 1.35 -6.86
C ALA A 304 17.28 1.06 -8.28
N PRO A 305 18.09 1.27 -9.36
CA PRO A 305 17.62 1.16 -10.74
C PRO A 305 17.10 -0.24 -11.09
N GLY A 306 17.65 -1.31 -10.50
CA GLY A 306 17.26 -2.70 -10.72
C GLY A 306 16.08 -3.20 -9.86
N HIS A 307 15.44 -2.33 -9.08
CA HIS A 307 14.35 -2.69 -8.16
C HIS A 307 13.00 -2.18 -8.68
N LEU A 308 11.93 -2.97 -8.46
CA LEU A 308 10.57 -2.54 -8.77
C LEU A 308 10.18 -1.34 -7.90
N ARG A 309 9.70 -0.26 -8.52
CA ARG A 309 9.26 0.94 -7.82
C ARG A 309 7.78 1.17 -8.06
N ILE A 310 7.01 1.19 -6.97
CA ILE A 310 5.57 1.48 -6.99
C ILE A 310 5.35 2.85 -6.38
N GLY A 311 4.80 3.77 -7.16
CA GLY A 311 4.47 5.12 -6.72
C GLY A 311 3.06 5.19 -6.10
N VAL A 312 2.94 5.75 -4.91
CA VAL A 312 1.65 5.99 -4.26
C VAL A 312 1.65 7.29 -3.47
N GLY A 313 0.66 8.12 -3.73
CA GLY A 313 0.46 9.39 -3.03
C GLY A 313 0.00 10.51 -3.96
N GLY A 314 -1.18 11.05 -3.71
CA GLY A 314 -1.70 12.24 -4.36
C GLY A 314 -2.16 12.10 -5.80
N VAL A 315 -2.40 10.90 -6.30
CA VAL A 315 -2.94 10.67 -7.64
C VAL A 315 -4.45 10.95 -7.66
N LEU A 316 -4.84 12.06 -8.27
CA LEU A 316 -6.23 12.51 -8.45
C LEU A 316 -6.61 12.68 -9.93
N GLY A 317 -5.70 12.40 -10.85
CA GLY A 317 -5.90 12.49 -12.29
C GLY A 317 -4.79 11.78 -13.06
N GLY A 318 -4.96 11.64 -14.38
CA GLY A 318 -3.98 11.02 -15.26
C GLY A 318 -2.62 11.71 -15.22
N GLY A 319 -2.57 13.05 -15.20
CA GLY A 319 -1.32 13.81 -15.10
C GLY A 319 -0.55 13.56 -13.80
N ASP A 320 -1.25 13.28 -12.68
CA ASP A 320 -0.58 12.93 -11.43
C ASP A 320 0.07 11.54 -11.51
N ALA A 321 -0.59 10.59 -12.20
CA ALA A 321 -0.02 9.26 -12.44
C ALA A 321 1.22 9.33 -13.33
N VAL A 322 1.18 10.15 -14.38
CA VAL A 322 2.32 10.43 -15.26
C VAL A 322 3.48 11.04 -14.47
N ALA A 323 3.21 12.02 -13.60
CA ALA A 323 4.26 12.65 -12.78
C ALA A 323 4.98 11.65 -11.85
N LEU A 324 4.27 10.64 -11.31
CA LEU A 324 4.91 9.57 -10.55
C LEU A 324 5.74 8.64 -11.46
N ALA A 325 5.27 8.34 -12.68
CA ALA A 325 6.01 7.52 -13.63
C ALA A 325 7.29 8.24 -14.11
N GLU A 326 7.20 9.52 -14.45
CA GLU A 326 8.35 10.36 -14.82
C GLU A 326 9.37 10.52 -13.68
N ALA A 327 8.91 10.41 -12.41
CA ALA A 327 9.78 10.36 -11.26
C ALA A 327 10.42 8.98 -11.03
N GLY A 328 10.14 7.99 -11.88
CA GLY A 328 10.74 6.66 -11.86
C GLY A 328 9.87 5.53 -11.31
N ALA A 329 8.55 5.74 -11.12
CA ALA A 329 7.65 4.65 -10.78
C ALA A 329 7.36 3.75 -11.98
N HIS A 330 7.54 2.44 -11.82
CA HIS A 330 7.13 1.44 -12.78
C HIS A 330 5.61 1.18 -12.72
N LEU A 331 5.06 1.16 -11.52
CA LEU A 331 3.64 0.96 -11.22
C LEU A 331 3.12 2.10 -10.35
N VAL A 332 1.81 2.39 -10.40
CA VAL A 332 1.18 3.49 -9.66
C VAL A 332 -0.05 2.97 -8.91
N GLU A 333 -0.19 3.32 -7.64
CA GLU A 333 -1.33 2.94 -6.81
C GLU A 333 -2.29 4.10 -6.53
N LEU A 334 -3.58 3.77 -6.50
CA LEU A 334 -4.68 4.67 -6.23
C LEU A 334 -5.33 4.36 -4.87
N TYR A 335 -5.60 5.39 -4.07
CA TYR A 335 -6.43 5.32 -2.86
C TYR A 335 -7.33 6.55 -2.75
N THR A 336 -6.79 7.68 -2.27
CA THR A 336 -7.54 8.92 -2.01
C THR A 336 -8.23 9.45 -3.27
N GLY A 337 -7.58 9.34 -4.43
CA GLY A 337 -8.18 9.71 -5.69
C GLY A 337 -9.46 8.95 -6.01
N LEU A 338 -9.52 7.64 -5.71
CA LEU A 338 -10.74 6.85 -5.88
C LEU A 338 -11.88 7.34 -4.98
N VAL A 339 -11.57 7.78 -3.76
CA VAL A 339 -12.57 8.32 -2.82
C VAL A 339 -13.18 9.63 -3.33
N TYR A 340 -12.42 10.47 -4.03
CA TYR A 340 -12.88 11.76 -4.56
C TYR A 340 -13.41 11.71 -6.00
N ARG A 341 -12.81 10.86 -6.85
CA ARG A 341 -13.07 10.82 -8.29
C ARG A 341 -13.83 9.57 -8.74
N GLY A 342 -13.90 8.55 -7.85
CA GLY A 342 -14.55 7.28 -8.12
C GLY A 342 -13.84 6.39 -9.16
N PRO A 343 -14.51 5.33 -9.62
CA PRO A 343 -13.91 4.26 -10.44
C PRO A 343 -13.32 4.72 -11.78
N ARG A 344 -13.84 5.80 -12.38
CA ARG A 344 -13.35 6.33 -13.66
C ARG A 344 -11.88 6.75 -13.62
N LEU A 345 -11.37 7.10 -12.43
CA LEU A 345 -9.97 7.48 -12.24
C LEU A 345 -9.00 6.38 -12.69
N VAL A 346 -9.34 5.10 -12.45
CA VAL A 346 -8.50 3.96 -12.89
C VAL A 346 -8.24 4.03 -14.40
N ARG A 347 -9.31 4.18 -15.17
CA ARG A 347 -9.22 4.24 -16.64
C ARG A 347 -8.48 5.50 -17.11
N GLU A 348 -8.72 6.63 -16.45
CA GLU A 348 -8.04 7.89 -16.75
C GLU A 348 -6.53 7.77 -16.56
N CYS A 349 -6.09 7.23 -15.42
CA CYS A 349 -4.68 7.01 -15.12
C CYS A 349 -4.03 5.97 -16.05
N ALA A 350 -4.71 4.85 -16.33
CA ALA A 350 -4.19 3.84 -17.22
C ALA A 350 -4.06 4.35 -18.66
N ALA A 351 -5.00 5.18 -19.12
CA ALA A 351 -4.92 5.80 -20.45
C ALA A 351 -3.78 6.85 -20.53
N ALA A 352 -3.56 7.62 -19.44
CA ALA A 352 -2.51 8.63 -19.39
C ALA A 352 -1.09 8.00 -19.34
N LEU A 353 -0.95 6.85 -18.66
CA LEU A 353 0.33 6.12 -18.59
C LEU A 353 0.68 5.37 -19.88
N ARG A 354 -0.31 5.15 -20.76
CA ARG A 354 -0.10 4.40 -21.99
C ARG A 354 0.92 5.08 -22.88
N GLY A 355 1.97 4.34 -23.25
CA GLY A 355 3.05 4.84 -24.10
C GLY A 355 4.12 5.67 -23.37
N HIS A 356 3.99 5.92 -22.06
CA HIS A 356 5.10 6.42 -21.27
C HIS A 356 6.09 5.28 -20.98
N ALA A 357 7.40 5.54 -21.15
CA ALA A 357 8.44 4.59 -20.75
C ALA A 357 8.33 4.29 -19.25
N ALA A 358 8.59 3.04 -18.89
CA ALA A 358 8.61 2.60 -17.49
C ALA A 358 10.04 2.58 -16.94
#